data_c4613b3dea012f675e8c62d2c949497e
#
_entry.id   c4613b3dea012f675e8c62d2c949497e
#
_cell.length_a   1.000
_cell.length_b   1.000
_cell.length_c   1.000
_cell.angle_alpha   90.00
_cell.angle_beta   90.00
_cell.angle_gamma   90.00
#
_symmetry.space_group_name_H-M   'P 1'
#
loop_
_entity.id
_entity.type
_entity.pdbx_description
1 polymer ?
#
loop_
_entity_poly.entity_id
_entity_poly.type
_entity_poly.pdbx_seq_one_letter_code
_entity_poly.pdbx_strand_id
1 'polypeptide(L)'
;MLALAACFVACNDDDSTENLNGTFGDAELYFDNGINGNDLALGTPYANSNGETLTINTLNYIISNVVFIKGDGTEYAYPKSDSYFVVNEETQQLTVHLEALPAGDYKKVRFGVGVDDSRYQQGQTAQQDFWNLAVANGLGTNWASGYRFIAMQGTFTSAPVTNAAAFSVYQNGGNNYREITLNLPTTARVRHDISPSIHIKTNINLLLDGTNKVTLGTSLNTAGTQATVDTGNTLTKIADNTAAVFSVDHVHNESGDEHED
;
A
#
# COMPACT_ATOMS: atom_id res chain seq x y z
N MET A 1 34.14 -45.57 -49.55
CA MET A 1 33.97 -44.20 -49.16
C MET A 1 32.57 -43.96 -48.71
N LEU A 2 32.30 -43.90 -47.46
CA LEU A 2 30.92 -43.70 -46.91
C LEU A 2 30.84 -42.24 -46.51
N ALA A 3 29.97 -41.44 -47.17
CA ALA A 3 29.74 -40.05 -46.81
C ALA A 3 28.66 -40.00 -45.72
N LEU A 4 29.04 -39.50 -44.56
CA LEU A 4 28.15 -39.27 -43.44
C LEU A 4 27.53 -37.87 -43.59
N ALA A 5 26.24 -37.78 -43.90
CA ALA A 5 25.52 -36.53 -43.95
C ALA A 5 25.07 -36.18 -42.51
N ALA A 6 25.65 -35.15 -41.92
CA ALA A 6 25.21 -34.56 -40.66
C ALA A 6 24.02 -33.63 -40.95
N CYS A 7 22.83 -34.02 -40.55
CA CYS A 7 21.67 -33.13 -40.49
C CYS A 7 21.84 -32.20 -39.26
N PHE A 8 22.10 -30.90 -39.47
CA PHE A 8 21.91 -29.88 -38.49
C PHE A 8 20.42 -29.58 -38.38
N VAL A 9 19.81 -29.99 -37.29
CA VAL A 9 18.49 -29.48 -36.88
C VAL A 9 18.76 -28.09 -36.32
N ALA A 10 18.47 -27.04 -37.07
CA ALA A 10 18.34 -25.70 -36.55
C ALA A 10 17.10 -25.68 -35.67
N CYS A 11 17.25 -25.57 -34.37
CA CYS A 11 16.19 -25.07 -33.50
C CYS A 11 15.94 -23.61 -33.92
N ASN A 12 14.84 -23.38 -34.62
CA ASN A 12 14.28 -22.05 -34.69
C ASN A 12 13.79 -21.75 -33.25
N ASP A 13 14.47 -20.89 -32.53
CA ASP A 13 13.86 -20.13 -31.46
C ASP A 13 12.81 -19.23 -32.15
N ASP A 14 11.58 -19.69 -32.14
CA ASP A 14 10.42 -18.89 -32.51
C ASP A 14 10.28 -17.83 -31.41
N ASP A 15 11.00 -16.71 -31.57
CA ASP A 15 10.77 -15.49 -30.83
C ASP A 15 9.47 -14.86 -31.38
N SER A 16 8.37 -15.61 -31.23
CA SER A 16 7.04 -15.12 -31.54
C SER A 16 6.72 -14.07 -30.47
N THR A 17 6.94 -12.80 -30.80
CA THR A 17 6.44 -11.68 -29.97
C THR A 17 4.94 -11.90 -29.77
N GLU A 18 4.58 -12.27 -28.55
CA GLU A 18 3.20 -12.50 -28.14
C GLU A 18 2.35 -11.27 -28.48
N ASN A 19 1.30 -11.45 -29.26
CA ASN A 19 0.41 -10.33 -29.61
C ASN A 19 -0.57 -10.07 -28.46
N LEU A 20 -0.23 -9.13 -27.61
CA LEU A 20 -1.01 -8.73 -26.44
C LEU A 20 -2.09 -7.68 -26.73
N ASN A 21 -2.23 -7.23 -28.00
CA ASN A 21 -3.16 -6.16 -28.35
C ASN A 21 -4.62 -6.59 -28.11
N GLY A 22 -5.34 -5.82 -27.28
CA GLY A 22 -6.75 -6.06 -26.98
C GLY A 22 -7.00 -7.26 -26.06
N THR A 23 -5.96 -7.81 -25.43
CA THR A 23 -6.09 -8.83 -24.41
C THR A 23 -5.98 -8.19 -23.01
N PHE A 24 -6.62 -8.82 -22.01
CA PHE A 24 -6.69 -8.36 -20.64
C PHE A 24 -6.38 -9.52 -19.70
N GLY A 25 -5.98 -9.19 -18.49
CA GLY A 25 -5.78 -10.10 -17.38
C GLY A 25 -5.93 -9.34 -16.06
N ASP A 26 -5.73 -10.02 -14.96
CA ASP A 26 -5.88 -9.47 -13.63
C ASP A 26 -4.51 -9.29 -12.96
N ALA A 27 -4.45 -8.55 -11.86
CA ALA A 27 -3.27 -8.43 -11.01
C ALA A 27 -3.68 -8.16 -9.56
N GLU A 28 -2.75 -8.38 -8.66
CA GLU A 28 -2.94 -8.12 -7.24
C GLU A 28 -1.81 -7.29 -6.65
N LEU A 29 -2.16 -6.43 -5.69
CA LEU A 29 -1.22 -5.80 -4.78
C LEU A 29 -1.47 -6.37 -3.39
N TYR A 30 -0.53 -7.15 -2.88
CA TYR A 30 -0.58 -7.68 -1.52
C TYR A 30 0.26 -6.79 -0.60
N PHE A 31 -0.35 -6.27 0.46
CA PHE A 31 0.30 -5.38 1.43
C PHE A 31 0.71 -6.17 2.67
N ASP A 32 1.95 -6.60 2.70
CA ASP A 32 2.58 -7.27 3.82
C ASP A 32 2.98 -6.23 4.89
N ASN A 33 2.12 -6.07 5.89
CA ASN A 33 2.33 -5.09 6.93
C ASN A 33 3.35 -5.54 7.95
N GLY A 34 4.43 -4.77 8.08
CA GLY A 34 5.55 -5.07 8.94
C GLY A 34 5.99 -3.87 9.80
N ILE A 35 6.85 -4.15 10.75
CA ILE A 35 7.47 -3.18 11.62
C ILE A 35 8.94 -3.57 11.89
N ASN A 36 9.88 -2.71 11.46
CA ASN A 36 11.33 -2.91 11.67
C ASN A 36 11.85 -4.27 11.14
N GLY A 37 11.30 -4.75 10.01
CA GLY A 37 11.72 -5.99 9.36
C GLY A 37 11.08 -7.26 9.94
N ASN A 38 10.11 -7.13 10.84
CA ASN A 38 9.26 -8.22 11.34
C ASN A 38 7.84 -8.01 10.85
N ASP A 39 7.06 -9.07 10.75
CA ASP A 39 5.63 -8.99 10.48
C ASP A 39 4.92 -8.24 11.60
N LEU A 40 3.90 -7.48 11.26
CA LEU A 40 3.12 -6.75 12.25
C LEU A 40 2.17 -7.69 12.99
N ALA A 41 2.46 -7.97 14.25
CA ALA A 41 1.51 -8.64 15.14
C ALA A 41 0.81 -7.60 16.01
N LEU A 42 -0.48 -7.39 15.80
CA LEU A 42 -1.28 -6.45 16.60
C LEU A 42 -1.22 -6.84 18.09
N GLY A 43 -1.16 -5.85 18.97
CA GLY A 43 -1.04 -6.06 20.41
C GLY A 43 0.38 -6.41 20.90
N THR A 44 1.37 -6.52 20.01
CA THR A 44 2.77 -6.78 20.35
C THR A 44 3.54 -5.45 20.52
N PRO A 45 4.40 -5.32 21.55
CA PRO A 45 5.21 -4.12 21.72
C PRO A 45 6.44 -4.10 20.80
N TYR A 46 6.67 -2.94 20.16
CA TYR A 46 7.79 -2.67 19.27
C TYR A 46 8.51 -1.38 19.68
N ALA A 47 9.82 -1.44 19.86
CA ALA A 47 10.62 -0.26 20.14
C ALA A 47 10.95 0.51 18.85
N ASN A 48 10.94 1.85 18.92
CA ASN A 48 11.41 2.72 17.86
C ASN A 48 12.69 3.48 18.26
N SER A 49 13.35 4.15 17.32
CA SER A 49 14.56 4.93 17.61
C SER A 49 14.26 6.27 18.31
N ASN A 50 12.99 6.65 18.40
CA ASN A 50 12.57 7.84 19.16
C ASN A 50 12.55 7.61 20.69
N GLY A 51 12.90 6.39 21.14
CA GLY A 51 12.85 6.00 22.54
C GLY A 51 11.45 5.68 23.05
N GLU A 52 10.55 5.33 22.16
CA GLU A 52 9.18 4.91 22.47
C GLU A 52 9.00 3.42 22.18
N THR A 53 8.15 2.77 22.96
CA THR A 53 7.68 1.40 22.69
C THR A 53 6.21 1.47 22.35
N LEU A 54 5.87 1.07 21.13
CA LEU A 54 4.53 1.10 20.55
C LEU A 54 3.88 -0.27 20.67
N THR A 55 2.62 -0.33 21.05
CA THR A 55 1.75 -1.49 20.90
C THR A 55 0.61 -1.10 19.98
N ILE A 56 0.69 -1.52 18.72
CA ILE A 56 -0.30 -1.17 17.70
C ILE A 56 -1.47 -2.16 17.81
N ASN A 57 -2.68 -1.64 17.93
CA ASN A 57 -3.91 -2.44 18.04
C ASN A 57 -4.76 -2.36 16.78
N THR A 58 -4.61 -1.30 15.99
CA THR A 58 -5.36 -1.07 14.75
C THR A 58 -4.46 -0.42 13.71
N LEU A 59 -4.48 -0.93 12.49
CA LEU A 59 -3.82 -0.35 11.33
C LEU A 59 -4.71 -0.51 10.11
N ASN A 60 -5.26 0.61 9.63
CA ASN A 60 -6.09 0.65 8.42
C ASN A 60 -5.63 1.80 7.54
N TYR A 61 -5.68 1.63 6.22
CA TYR A 61 -5.35 2.71 5.29
C TYR A 61 -6.05 2.55 3.94
N ILE A 62 -6.08 3.65 3.19
CA ILE A 62 -6.69 3.71 1.86
C ILE A 62 -5.58 3.70 0.81
N ILE A 63 -5.71 2.80 -0.15
CA ILE A 63 -4.94 2.77 -1.40
C ILE A 63 -5.83 3.26 -2.53
N SER A 64 -5.30 4.10 -3.42
CA SER A 64 -6.09 4.68 -4.50
C SER A 64 -5.30 4.95 -5.76
N ASN A 65 -6.00 5.25 -6.85
CA ASN A 65 -5.43 5.73 -8.12
C ASN A 65 -4.26 4.86 -8.61
N VAL A 66 -4.47 3.54 -8.67
CA VAL A 66 -3.44 2.59 -9.09
C VAL A 66 -3.09 2.78 -10.55
N VAL A 67 -1.80 2.81 -10.86
CA VAL A 67 -1.25 2.94 -12.21
C VAL A 67 -0.16 1.90 -12.42
N PHE A 68 -0.26 1.13 -13.49
CA PHE A 68 0.76 0.21 -13.95
C PHE A 68 1.61 0.88 -15.03
N ILE A 69 2.94 0.74 -14.95
CA ILE A 69 3.88 1.46 -15.83
C ILE A 69 4.79 0.44 -16.50
N LYS A 70 4.80 0.43 -17.84
CA LYS A 70 5.67 -0.42 -18.66
C LYS A 70 7.12 0.09 -18.66
N GLY A 71 8.03 -0.73 -19.20
CA GLY A 71 9.45 -0.38 -19.29
C GLY A 71 9.76 0.79 -20.20
N ASP A 72 8.92 1.06 -21.19
CA ASP A 72 9.00 2.23 -22.08
C ASP A 72 8.38 3.51 -21.51
N GLY A 73 7.81 3.43 -20.30
CA GLY A 73 7.14 4.53 -19.64
C GLY A 73 5.65 4.66 -19.97
N THR A 74 5.08 3.78 -20.79
CA THR A 74 3.64 3.75 -21.05
C THR A 74 2.89 3.43 -19.76
N GLU A 75 1.90 4.27 -19.43
CA GLU A 75 1.10 4.15 -18.22
C GLU A 75 -0.30 3.62 -18.52
N TYR A 76 -0.79 2.74 -17.68
CA TYR A 76 -2.19 2.36 -17.60
C TYR A 76 -2.73 2.75 -16.22
N ALA A 77 -3.60 3.75 -16.17
CA ALA A 77 -4.32 4.11 -14.95
C ALA A 77 -5.56 3.22 -14.81
N TYR A 78 -5.65 2.51 -13.69
CA TYR A 78 -6.86 1.75 -13.35
C TYR A 78 -8.08 2.68 -13.28
N PRO A 79 -9.27 2.26 -13.71
CA PRO A 79 -10.45 3.12 -13.75
C PRO A 79 -10.69 3.84 -12.43
N LYS A 80 -10.75 5.16 -12.46
CA LYS A 80 -10.77 5.97 -11.23
C LYS A 80 -11.97 5.69 -10.34
N SER A 81 -13.12 5.30 -10.90
CA SER A 81 -14.31 4.91 -10.12
C SER A 81 -14.05 3.71 -9.22
N ASP A 82 -13.18 2.80 -9.66
CA ASP A 82 -12.95 1.49 -9.07
C ASP A 82 -11.60 1.41 -8.35
N SER A 83 -10.84 2.52 -8.32
CA SER A 83 -9.47 2.58 -7.81
C SER A 83 -9.39 3.19 -6.39
N TYR A 84 -10.26 2.74 -5.48
CA TYR A 84 -10.22 3.11 -4.07
C TYR A 84 -10.46 1.87 -3.21
N PHE A 85 -9.47 1.51 -2.40
CA PHE A 85 -9.42 0.26 -1.65
C PHE A 85 -9.09 0.53 -0.19
N VAL A 86 -9.60 -0.32 0.70
CA VAL A 86 -9.25 -0.32 2.12
C VAL A 86 -8.33 -1.51 2.38
N VAL A 87 -7.20 -1.25 3.01
CA VAL A 87 -6.34 -2.26 3.62
C VAL A 87 -6.58 -2.25 5.12
N ASN A 88 -6.84 -3.41 5.70
CA ASN A 88 -7.18 -3.57 7.11
C ASN A 88 -6.44 -4.77 7.72
N GLU A 89 -5.51 -4.47 8.62
CA GLU A 89 -4.69 -5.48 9.30
C GLU A 89 -5.50 -6.37 10.23
N GLU A 90 -6.49 -5.82 10.93
CA GLU A 90 -7.28 -6.57 11.91
C GLU A 90 -8.15 -7.66 11.26
N THR A 91 -8.71 -7.37 10.08
CA THR A 91 -9.55 -8.31 9.33
C THR A 91 -8.79 -9.09 8.26
N GLN A 92 -7.47 -8.88 8.14
CA GLN A 92 -6.59 -9.47 7.12
C GLN A 92 -7.06 -9.16 5.68
N GLN A 93 -7.67 -8.01 5.49
CA GLN A 93 -7.98 -7.49 4.16
C GLN A 93 -6.73 -6.78 3.61
N LEU A 94 -5.77 -7.56 3.13
CA LEU A 94 -4.43 -7.09 2.74
C LEU A 94 -4.22 -7.05 1.23
N THR A 95 -5.12 -7.66 0.45
CA THR A 95 -5.00 -7.75 -1.00
C THR A 95 -5.92 -6.77 -1.70
N VAL A 96 -5.39 -6.07 -2.69
CA VAL A 96 -6.11 -5.24 -3.65
C VAL A 96 -6.16 -5.98 -4.98
N HIS A 97 -7.35 -6.44 -5.35
CA HIS A 97 -7.59 -7.11 -6.62
C HIS A 97 -7.89 -6.09 -7.72
N LEU A 98 -7.26 -6.25 -8.87
CA LEU A 98 -7.36 -5.36 -10.02
C LEU A 98 -7.69 -6.19 -11.26
N GLU A 99 -8.92 -6.07 -11.74
CA GLU A 99 -9.45 -6.85 -12.85
C GLU A 99 -9.30 -6.11 -14.18
N ALA A 100 -9.25 -6.86 -15.27
CA ALA A 100 -9.27 -6.35 -16.62
C ALA A 100 -8.20 -5.29 -16.94
N LEU A 101 -6.97 -5.51 -16.47
CA LEU A 101 -5.83 -4.71 -16.91
C LEU A 101 -5.42 -5.12 -18.34
N PRO A 102 -5.00 -4.18 -19.21
CA PRO A 102 -4.41 -4.54 -20.48
C PRO A 102 -3.23 -5.47 -20.30
N ALA A 103 -3.19 -6.56 -21.04
CA ALA A 103 -2.06 -7.48 -21.00
C ALA A 103 -0.75 -6.74 -21.36
N GLY A 104 0.32 -7.07 -20.66
CA GLY A 104 1.58 -6.38 -20.83
C GLY A 104 2.60 -6.72 -19.76
N ASP A 105 3.78 -6.16 -19.96
CA ASP A 105 4.95 -6.31 -19.08
C ASP A 105 5.16 -5.01 -18.33
N TYR A 106 4.82 -5.00 -17.04
CA TYR A 106 4.90 -3.83 -16.19
C TYR A 106 6.15 -3.87 -15.33
N LYS A 107 6.81 -2.73 -15.22
CA LYS A 107 8.08 -2.55 -14.49
C LYS A 107 7.95 -1.70 -13.22
N LYS A 108 6.81 -0.98 -13.10
CA LYS A 108 6.53 -0.16 -11.92
C LYS A 108 5.03 -0.19 -11.64
N VAL A 109 4.71 0.02 -10.38
CA VAL A 109 3.36 0.35 -9.92
C VAL A 109 3.40 1.69 -9.22
N ARG A 110 2.37 2.54 -9.46
CA ARG A 110 2.14 3.77 -8.72
C ARG A 110 0.77 3.72 -8.09
N PHE A 111 0.65 4.18 -6.87
CA PHE A 111 -0.63 4.30 -6.17
C PHE A 111 -0.61 5.49 -5.22
N GLY A 112 -1.80 5.95 -4.85
CA GLY A 112 -1.98 6.96 -3.82
C GLY A 112 -2.27 6.37 -2.46
N VAL A 113 -1.84 7.04 -1.41
CA VAL A 113 -2.27 6.77 -0.03
C VAL A 113 -3.27 7.84 0.35
N GLY A 114 -4.53 7.44 0.50
CA GLY A 114 -5.65 8.30 0.79
C GLY A 114 -6.63 8.52 -0.36
N VAL A 115 -7.42 9.57 -0.27
CA VAL A 115 -8.38 10.01 -1.30
C VAL A 115 -7.95 11.39 -1.80
N ASP A 116 -7.76 11.50 -3.10
CA ASP A 116 -7.37 12.75 -3.74
C ASP A 116 -8.51 13.79 -3.73
N ASP A 117 -8.13 15.07 -3.78
CA ASP A 117 -9.07 16.18 -3.72
C ASP A 117 -10.13 16.13 -4.82
N SER A 118 -9.77 15.70 -6.02
CA SER A 118 -10.72 15.63 -7.14
C SER A 118 -11.84 14.61 -6.90
N ARG A 119 -11.55 13.54 -6.17
CA ARG A 119 -12.55 12.56 -5.74
C ARG A 119 -13.39 13.11 -4.59
N TYR A 120 -12.74 13.65 -3.56
CA TYR A 120 -13.44 14.21 -2.41
C TYR A 120 -14.45 15.30 -2.79
N GLN A 121 -14.07 16.20 -3.71
CA GLN A 121 -14.91 17.30 -4.17
C GLN A 121 -16.17 16.88 -4.96
N GLN A 122 -16.25 15.64 -5.41
CA GLN A 122 -17.48 15.11 -6.02
C GLN A 122 -18.64 14.99 -5.02
N GLY A 123 -18.36 15.11 -3.73
CA GLY A 123 -19.31 15.03 -2.65
C GLY A 123 -19.63 13.60 -2.18
N GLN A 124 -20.24 13.48 -1.02
CA GLN A 124 -20.50 12.20 -0.36
C GLN A 124 -21.37 11.27 -1.20
N THR A 125 -22.43 11.79 -1.80
CA THR A 125 -23.39 11.00 -2.58
C THR A 125 -22.73 10.29 -3.77
N ALA A 126 -21.76 10.95 -4.44
CA ALA A 126 -21.06 10.39 -5.59
C ALA A 126 -20.09 9.26 -5.24
N GLN A 127 -19.83 9.05 -3.96
CA GLN A 127 -18.90 8.03 -3.46
C GLN A 127 -19.43 7.35 -2.18
N GLN A 128 -20.74 7.25 -2.07
CA GLN A 128 -21.43 6.78 -0.85
C GLN A 128 -20.97 5.39 -0.42
N ASP A 129 -20.83 4.46 -1.37
CA ASP A 129 -20.44 3.08 -1.07
C ASP A 129 -19.02 3.02 -0.50
N PHE A 130 -18.06 3.71 -1.14
CA PHE A 130 -16.68 3.78 -0.63
C PHE A 130 -16.63 4.54 0.71
N TRP A 131 -17.42 5.61 0.87
CA TRP A 131 -17.50 6.31 2.15
C TRP A 131 -17.99 5.40 3.28
N ASN A 132 -19.04 4.61 3.03
CA ASN A 132 -19.56 3.65 4.00
C ASN A 132 -18.51 2.60 4.37
N LEU A 133 -17.79 2.07 3.36
CA LEU A 133 -16.69 1.13 3.58
C LEU A 133 -15.58 1.76 4.43
N ALA A 134 -15.16 2.98 4.11
CA ALA A 134 -14.14 3.70 4.87
C ALA A 134 -14.56 3.94 6.32
N VAL A 135 -15.81 4.37 6.55
CA VAL A 135 -16.35 4.56 7.91
C VAL A 135 -16.37 3.26 8.69
N ALA A 136 -16.82 2.16 8.08
CA ALA A 136 -16.85 0.84 8.72
C ALA A 136 -15.45 0.35 9.15
N ASN A 137 -14.39 0.84 8.47
CA ASN A 137 -12.99 0.53 8.76
C ASN A 137 -12.27 1.64 9.56
N GLY A 138 -13.01 2.55 10.22
CA GLY A 138 -12.42 3.62 11.03
C GLY A 138 -11.71 4.72 10.24
N LEU A 139 -11.83 4.73 8.90
CA LEU A 139 -11.20 5.68 7.98
C LEU A 139 -12.10 6.88 7.63
N GLY A 140 -13.12 7.12 8.46
CA GLY A 140 -14.01 8.26 8.42
C GLY A 140 -14.92 8.30 9.63
N THR A 141 -15.43 9.47 9.99
CA THR A 141 -16.37 9.64 11.10
C THR A 141 -17.58 10.45 10.68
N ASN A 142 -17.36 11.58 10.04
CA ASN A 142 -18.38 12.42 9.43
C ASN A 142 -17.80 13.03 8.15
N TRP A 143 -18.68 13.31 7.18
CA TRP A 143 -18.24 13.79 5.87
C TRP A 143 -17.42 15.10 5.93
N ALA A 144 -17.80 16.03 6.80
CA ALA A 144 -17.13 17.31 6.92
C ALA A 144 -15.65 17.21 7.37
N SER A 145 -15.32 16.13 8.11
CA SER A 145 -13.94 15.84 8.51
C SER A 145 -13.15 15.11 7.42
N GLY A 146 -13.82 14.62 6.37
CA GLY A 146 -13.21 13.87 5.29
C GLY A 146 -12.73 12.47 5.69
N TYR A 147 -11.95 11.89 4.78
CA TYR A 147 -11.33 10.58 4.98
C TYR A 147 -10.10 10.68 5.88
N ARG A 148 -9.87 9.65 6.69
CA ARG A 148 -8.57 9.32 7.24
C ARG A 148 -7.85 8.43 6.23
N PHE A 149 -6.69 8.86 5.78
CA PHE A 149 -5.90 8.12 4.77
C PHE A 149 -5.17 6.94 5.39
N ILE A 150 -4.68 7.15 6.62
CA ILE A 150 -4.14 6.12 7.49
C ILE A 150 -4.75 6.34 8.88
N ALA A 151 -5.16 5.26 9.53
CA ALA A 151 -5.57 5.21 10.93
C ALA A 151 -4.71 4.16 11.64
N MET A 152 -3.82 4.60 12.51
CA MET A 152 -3.00 3.75 13.37
C MET A 152 -3.27 4.10 14.83
N GLN A 153 -3.66 3.11 15.63
CA GLN A 153 -4.01 3.32 17.02
C GLN A 153 -3.41 2.24 17.91
N GLY A 154 -3.23 2.58 19.17
CA GLY A 154 -2.69 1.65 20.16
C GLY A 154 -2.30 2.33 21.47
N THR A 155 -1.28 1.79 22.11
CA THR A 155 -0.67 2.38 23.31
C THR A 155 0.83 2.54 23.12
N PHE A 156 1.44 3.45 23.88
CA PHE A 156 2.88 3.62 23.89
C PHE A 156 3.40 3.94 25.27
N THR A 157 4.67 3.62 25.50
CA THR A 157 5.48 4.04 26.65
C THR A 157 6.77 4.69 26.17
N SER A 158 7.37 5.52 27.04
CA SER A 158 8.70 6.11 26.85
C SER A 158 9.31 6.43 28.20
N ALA A 159 10.57 6.91 28.24
CA ALA A 159 11.19 7.30 29.51
C ALA A 159 10.36 8.30 30.36
N PRO A 160 9.73 9.36 29.78
CA PRO A 160 8.84 10.24 30.53
C PRO A 160 7.40 9.72 30.64
N VAL A 161 6.99 8.71 29.87
CA VAL A 161 5.62 8.14 29.82
C VAL A 161 5.69 6.70 30.26
N THR A 162 5.88 6.46 31.56
CA THR A 162 6.08 5.12 32.12
C THR A 162 4.80 4.30 32.23
N ASN A 163 3.65 4.94 32.38
CA ASN A 163 2.34 4.29 32.24
C ASN A 163 1.91 4.35 30.78
N ALA A 164 1.45 3.23 30.23
CA ALA A 164 1.01 3.16 28.85
C ALA A 164 -0.09 4.21 28.57
N ALA A 165 0.19 5.12 27.66
CA ALA A 165 -0.76 6.10 27.17
C ALA A 165 -1.33 5.65 25.83
N ALA A 166 -2.62 5.93 25.56
CA ALA A 166 -3.21 5.66 24.26
C ALA A 166 -2.61 6.58 23.21
N PHE A 167 -2.56 6.12 21.97
CA PHE A 167 -2.25 6.98 20.83
C PHE A 167 -3.22 6.76 19.66
N SER A 168 -3.40 7.83 18.88
CA SER A 168 -4.11 7.81 17.61
C SER A 168 -3.36 8.68 16.61
N VAL A 169 -3.01 8.09 15.48
CA VAL A 169 -2.40 8.77 14.33
C VAL A 169 -3.38 8.67 13.17
N TYR A 170 -3.87 9.81 12.70
CA TYR A 170 -4.82 9.89 11.59
C TYR A 170 -4.25 10.79 10.50
N GLN A 171 -3.65 10.21 9.47
CA GLN A 171 -3.31 10.98 8.27
C GLN A 171 -4.61 11.33 7.54
N ASN A 172 -4.82 12.61 7.25
CA ASN A 172 -6.04 13.13 6.63
C ASN A 172 -5.76 14.43 5.88
N GLY A 173 -6.75 14.91 5.10
CA GLY A 173 -6.71 16.18 4.39
C GLY A 173 -5.90 16.12 3.09
N GLY A 174 -6.42 16.73 2.01
CA GLY A 174 -5.88 16.61 0.64
C GLY A 174 -4.39 16.94 0.53
N ASN A 175 -3.89 17.93 1.29
CA ASN A 175 -2.46 18.27 1.31
C ASN A 175 -1.56 17.14 1.83
N ASN A 176 -2.11 16.14 2.49
CA ASN A 176 -1.41 14.97 3.03
C ASN A 176 -1.58 13.71 2.18
N TYR A 177 -2.28 13.79 1.06
CA TYR A 177 -2.29 12.74 0.05
C TYR A 177 -0.88 12.53 -0.52
N ARG A 178 -0.45 11.29 -0.68
CA ARG A 178 0.86 10.98 -1.25
C ARG A 178 0.73 9.94 -2.35
N GLU A 179 1.34 10.22 -3.50
CA GLU A 179 1.55 9.23 -4.56
C GLU A 179 2.91 8.58 -4.38
N ILE A 180 2.94 7.27 -4.51
CA ILE A 180 4.13 6.44 -4.33
C ILE A 180 4.33 5.63 -5.60
N THR A 181 5.53 5.69 -6.16
CA THR A 181 5.94 4.88 -7.31
C THR A 181 7.00 3.89 -6.89
N LEU A 182 6.72 2.61 -7.10
CA LEU A 182 7.61 1.51 -6.76
C LEU A 182 8.14 0.85 -8.04
N ASN A 183 9.44 0.60 -8.09
CA ASN A 183 10.05 -0.23 -9.13
C ASN A 183 9.86 -1.69 -8.76
N LEU A 184 9.45 -2.51 -9.74
CA LEU A 184 9.31 -3.95 -9.56
C LEU A 184 10.66 -4.63 -9.79
N PRO A 185 11.15 -5.47 -8.86
CA PRO A 185 12.41 -6.20 -9.04
C PRO A 185 12.33 -7.23 -10.17
N THR A 186 11.14 -7.77 -10.39
CA THR A 186 10.79 -8.66 -11.49
C THR A 186 9.62 -8.06 -12.25
N THR A 187 9.54 -8.28 -13.57
CA THR A 187 8.44 -7.81 -14.42
C THR A 187 7.12 -8.45 -13.97
N ALA A 188 6.11 -7.63 -13.70
CA ALA A 188 4.75 -8.12 -13.53
C ALA A 188 4.14 -8.38 -14.92
N ARG A 189 3.87 -9.64 -15.22
CA ARG A 189 3.39 -10.11 -16.52
C ARG A 189 1.88 -10.31 -16.46
N VAL A 190 1.11 -9.33 -16.92
CA VAL A 190 -0.35 -9.45 -17.00
C VAL A 190 -0.72 -10.17 -18.28
N ARG A 191 -1.40 -11.31 -18.18
CA ARG A 191 -1.89 -12.14 -19.28
C ARG A 191 -3.29 -12.63 -18.91
N HIS A 192 -3.97 -13.22 -19.90
CA HIS A 192 -5.27 -13.87 -19.65
C HIS A 192 -5.16 -15.06 -18.65
N ASP A 193 -4.02 -15.72 -18.66
CA ASP A 193 -3.70 -16.91 -17.86
C ASP A 193 -2.61 -16.70 -16.81
N ILE A 194 -2.12 -15.47 -16.68
CA ILE A 194 -1.12 -15.08 -15.66
C ILE A 194 -1.62 -13.82 -14.95
N SER A 195 -1.88 -13.94 -13.66
CA SER A 195 -2.28 -12.85 -12.76
C SER A 195 -1.14 -12.56 -11.79
N PRO A 196 -0.28 -11.56 -12.06
CA PRO A 196 0.83 -11.28 -11.18
C PRO A 196 0.35 -10.76 -9.83
N SER A 197 0.94 -11.27 -8.75
CA SER A 197 0.81 -10.72 -7.40
C SER A 197 2.07 -9.95 -7.04
N ILE A 198 1.91 -8.67 -6.71
CA ILE A 198 2.99 -7.76 -6.32
C ILE A 198 2.99 -7.65 -4.79
N HIS A 199 4.00 -8.23 -4.15
CA HIS A 199 4.15 -8.18 -2.70
C HIS A 199 4.82 -6.88 -2.27
N ILE A 200 4.09 -6.05 -1.52
CA ILE A 200 4.50 -4.74 -1.05
C ILE A 200 4.70 -4.79 0.46
N LYS A 201 5.95 -4.77 0.90
CA LYS A 201 6.26 -4.61 2.33
C LYS A 201 5.98 -3.20 2.79
N THR A 202 5.29 -3.09 3.92
CA THR A 202 5.04 -1.83 4.61
C THR A 202 5.77 -1.81 5.94
N ASN A 203 6.74 -0.90 6.11
CA ASN A 203 7.35 -0.67 7.41
C ASN A 203 6.63 0.47 8.13
N ILE A 204 5.60 0.12 8.90
CA ILE A 204 4.70 1.10 9.52
C ILE A 204 5.39 1.98 10.58
N ASN A 205 6.51 1.53 11.17
CA ASN A 205 7.29 2.35 12.09
C ASN A 205 7.81 3.62 11.43
N LEU A 206 8.06 3.59 10.12
CA LEU A 206 8.56 4.75 9.38
C LEU A 206 7.59 5.93 9.36
N LEU A 207 6.31 5.75 9.65
CA LEU A 207 5.38 6.87 9.85
C LEU A 207 5.85 7.80 10.96
N LEU A 208 6.35 7.24 12.07
CA LEU A 208 6.83 7.98 13.24
C LEU A 208 8.35 8.10 13.26
N ASP A 209 9.04 7.08 12.79
CA ASP A 209 10.50 6.93 12.89
C ASP A 209 11.20 6.99 11.51
N GLY A 210 10.62 7.74 10.57
CA GLY A 210 11.19 8.00 9.24
C GLY A 210 12.23 9.12 9.24
N THR A 211 12.41 9.75 8.10
CA THR A 211 13.27 10.93 7.94
C THR A 211 12.84 12.06 8.89
N ASN A 212 11.54 12.26 9.04
CA ASN A 212 10.98 13.17 10.02
C ASN A 212 10.63 12.41 11.29
N LYS A 213 11.38 12.64 12.37
CA LYS A 213 11.08 12.02 13.66
C LYS A 213 9.84 12.64 14.28
N VAL A 214 8.90 11.79 14.67
CA VAL A 214 7.64 12.16 15.34
C VAL A 214 7.55 11.40 16.65
N THR A 215 7.64 12.13 17.77
CA THR A 215 7.54 11.57 19.11
C THR A 215 6.13 11.76 19.63
N LEU A 216 5.42 10.67 19.95
CA LEU A 216 4.04 10.70 20.45
C LEU A 216 3.92 11.45 21.76
N GLY A 217 4.94 11.34 22.61
CA GLY A 217 4.98 12.06 23.89
C GLY A 217 4.79 13.57 23.75
N THR A 218 5.13 14.18 22.60
CA THR A 218 4.90 15.61 22.35
C THR A 218 3.46 15.96 22.00
N SER A 219 2.63 14.97 21.71
CA SER A 219 1.22 15.13 21.34
C SER A 219 0.26 14.67 22.44
N LEU A 220 0.77 14.46 23.66
CA LEU A 220 -0.05 14.06 24.79
C LEU A 220 -1.02 15.17 25.20
N ASN A 221 -2.24 14.77 25.58
CA ASN A 221 -3.19 15.63 26.23
C ASN A 221 -2.68 16.07 27.62
N THR A 222 -3.33 17.05 28.22
CA THR A 222 -2.93 17.59 29.55
C THR A 222 -2.95 16.53 30.67
N ALA A 223 -3.78 15.49 30.52
CA ALA A 223 -3.84 14.39 31.49
C ALA A 223 -2.71 13.37 31.32
N GLY A 224 -1.92 13.45 30.24
CA GLY A 224 -0.83 12.51 29.94
C GLY A 224 -1.30 11.10 29.57
N THR A 225 -2.55 10.94 29.17
CA THR A 225 -3.19 9.62 28.95
C THR A 225 -3.40 9.27 27.48
N GLN A 226 -3.36 10.27 26.58
CA GLN A 226 -3.61 10.08 25.16
C GLN A 226 -2.80 11.07 24.31
N ALA A 227 -2.14 10.57 23.30
CA ALA A 227 -1.52 11.33 22.22
C ALA A 227 -2.40 11.24 20.96
N THR A 228 -2.69 12.38 20.33
CA THR A 228 -3.41 12.43 19.07
C THR A 228 -2.62 13.23 18.03
N VAL A 229 -2.42 12.64 16.86
CA VAL A 229 -1.77 13.29 15.71
C VAL A 229 -2.72 13.22 14.53
N ASP A 230 -3.43 14.32 14.28
CA ASP A 230 -4.44 14.44 13.22
C ASP A 230 -4.42 15.80 12.53
N THR A 231 -3.57 16.73 12.98
CA THR A 231 -3.47 18.10 12.46
C THR A 231 -2.05 18.67 12.59
N GLY A 232 -1.82 19.80 11.94
CA GLY A 232 -0.62 20.62 12.11
C GLY A 232 0.67 20.01 11.53
N ASN A 233 1.80 20.61 11.91
CA ASN A 233 3.12 20.22 11.39
C ASN A 233 3.51 18.78 11.69
N THR A 234 3.04 18.20 12.77
CA THR A 234 3.30 16.80 13.13
C THR A 234 2.65 15.86 12.12
N LEU A 235 1.41 16.16 11.71
CA LEU A 235 0.72 15.39 10.68
C LEU A 235 1.42 15.52 9.33
N THR A 236 1.89 16.72 8.96
CA THR A 236 2.65 16.92 7.71
C THR A 236 3.92 16.07 7.69
N LYS A 237 4.65 15.97 8.82
CA LYS A 237 5.83 15.10 8.93
C LYS A 237 5.50 13.62 8.70
N ILE A 238 4.36 13.14 9.23
CA ILE A 238 3.89 11.77 9.01
C ILE A 238 3.57 11.57 7.52
N ALA A 239 2.85 12.51 6.92
CA ALA A 239 2.55 12.43 5.50
C ALA A 239 3.82 12.42 4.62
N ASP A 240 4.83 13.21 4.97
CA ASP A 240 6.12 13.20 4.25
C ASP A 240 6.89 11.89 4.44
N ASN A 241 6.74 11.24 5.58
CA ASN A 241 7.32 9.92 5.84
C ASN A 241 6.62 8.80 5.07
N THR A 242 5.35 8.96 4.71
CA THR A 242 4.52 7.91 4.08
C THR A 242 5.16 7.33 2.82
N ALA A 243 5.88 8.14 2.05
CA ALA A 243 6.55 7.67 0.83
C ALA A 243 7.63 6.59 1.09
N ALA A 244 8.23 6.58 2.27
CA ALA A 244 9.26 5.63 2.65
C ALA A 244 8.71 4.35 3.31
N VAL A 245 7.41 4.31 3.60
CA VAL A 245 6.76 3.17 4.28
C VAL A 245 6.72 1.94 3.38
N PHE A 246 6.57 2.13 2.06
CA PHE A 246 6.27 1.06 1.11
C PHE A 246 7.50 0.70 0.25
N SER A 247 7.72 -0.59 0.06
CA SER A 247 8.74 -1.14 -0.84
C SER A 247 8.23 -2.44 -1.46
N VAL A 248 8.69 -2.79 -2.68
CA VAL A 248 8.36 -4.09 -3.27
C VAL A 248 9.36 -5.13 -2.76
N ASP A 249 8.85 -6.23 -2.25
CA ASP A 249 9.66 -7.41 -1.91
C ASP A 249 9.91 -8.25 -3.17
N HIS A 250 8.85 -8.75 -3.77
CA HIS A 250 8.92 -9.58 -4.97
C HIS A 250 7.62 -9.50 -5.80
N VAL A 251 7.62 -10.16 -6.96
CA VAL A 251 6.48 -10.32 -7.84
C VAL A 251 6.34 -11.78 -8.21
N HIS A 252 5.20 -12.38 -7.93
CA HIS A 252 4.82 -13.69 -8.46
C HIS A 252 4.10 -13.51 -9.79
N ASN A 253 4.47 -14.33 -10.80
CA ASN A 253 3.84 -14.37 -12.11
C ASN A 253 3.27 -15.77 -12.38
N GLU A 254 2.47 -16.26 -11.46
CA GLU A 254 1.92 -17.61 -11.56
C GLU A 254 0.46 -17.56 -12.03
N SER A 255 0.04 -18.63 -12.72
CA SER A 255 -1.35 -18.80 -13.10
C SER A 255 -2.14 -19.22 -11.87
N GLY A 256 -2.88 -18.27 -11.26
CA GLY A 256 -4.11 -18.49 -10.48
C GLY A 256 -4.18 -19.62 -9.48
N ASP A 257 -3.14 -19.94 -8.73
CA ASP A 257 -3.21 -20.89 -7.64
C ASP A 257 -2.84 -20.23 -6.31
N GLU A 258 -3.66 -20.54 -5.33
CA GLU A 258 -3.72 -19.98 -3.99
C GLU A 258 -2.34 -19.87 -3.32
N HIS A 259 -2.09 -18.72 -2.70
CA HIS A 259 -0.96 -18.54 -1.80
C HIS A 259 -1.17 -19.47 -0.59
N GLU A 260 -0.48 -20.60 -0.55
CA GLU A 260 -0.18 -21.30 0.69
C GLU A 260 1.09 -20.65 1.28
N ASP A 261 0.92 -19.87 2.36
CA ASP A 261 1.99 -19.37 3.21
C ASP A 261 2.51 -20.48 4.16
#